data_a7e34d54e45a1ab6fa3d07c7254f734c
#
_entry.id   a7e34d54e45a1ab6fa3d07c7254f734c
#
_cell.length_a   1.000
_cell.length_b   1.000
_cell.length_c   1.000
_cell.angle_alpha   90.00
_cell.angle_beta   90.00
_cell.angle_gamma   90.00
#
_symmetry.space_group_name_H-M   'P 1'
#
loop_
_entity.id
_entity.type
_entity.pdbx_description
1 polymer ?
#
loop_
_entity_poly.entity_id
_entity_poly.type
_entity_poly.pdbx_seq_one_letter_code
_entity_poly.pdbx_strand_id
1 'polypeptide(L)' 'LSQIFKAKCGVSLWNYFTDIRIEKAKELLASNEIKVNKAGEMVGYPNPSHFGHIFRSHVGVSPKEYREKIHERADH' A
#
# COMPACT_ATOMS: atom_id res chain seq x y z
N LEU A 1 21.78 -3.30 -11.93
CA LEU A 1 20.56 -3.72 -11.27
C LEU A 1 19.34 -2.99 -11.76
N SER A 2 19.43 -1.65 -11.83
CA SER A 2 18.30 -0.90 -12.38
C SER A 2 18.03 -1.30 -13.80
N GLN A 3 19.05 -1.56 -14.58
CA GLN A 3 18.87 -1.96 -15.94
C GLN A 3 18.15 -3.29 -16.05
N ILE A 4 18.53 -4.21 -15.20
CA ILE A 4 17.89 -5.52 -15.18
C ILE A 4 16.43 -5.37 -14.83
N PHE A 5 16.16 -4.53 -13.86
CA PHE A 5 14.81 -4.27 -13.43
C PHE A 5 13.95 -3.73 -14.57
N LYS A 6 14.46 -2.73 -15.27
CA LYS A 6 13.73 -2.13 -16.38
C LYS A 6 13.49 -3.11 -17.50
N ALA A 7 14.52 -3.81 -17.87
CA ALA A 7 14.43 -4.74 -18.98
C ALA A 7 13.46 -5.88 -18.70
N LYS A 8 13.45 -6.31 -17.49
CA LYS A 8 12.65 -7.47 -17.12
C LYS A 8 11.20 -7.12 -16.90
N CYS A 9 10.95 -6.05 -16.19
CA CYS A 9 9.60 -5.73 -15.79
C CYS A 9 8.89 -4.77 -16.71
N GLY A 10 9.65 -3.92 -17.37
CA GLY A 10 9.05 -2.92 -18.21
C GLY A 10 8.21 -1.90 -17.46
N VAL A 11 8.34 -1.87 -16.15
CA VAL A 11 7.59 -0.93 -15.35
C VAL A 11 8.35 0.39 -15.24
N SER A 12 7.59 1.46 -15.07
CA SER A 12 8.18 2.77 -14.91
C SER A 12 8.69 2.98 -13.49
N LEU A 13 9.50 3.99 -13.31
CA LEU A 13 9.94 4.38 -11.98
C LEU A 13 8.74 4.73 -11.11
N TRP A 14 7.72 5.31 -11.73
CA TRP A 14 6.51 5.67 -11.01
C TRP A 14 5.88 4.44 -10.35
N ASN A 15 5.77 3.35 -11.09
CA ASN A 15 5.22 2.11 -10.54
C ASN A 15 6.10 1.56 -9.43
N TYR A 16 7.40 1.67 -9.60
CA TYR A 16 8.33 1.21 -8.59
C TYR A 16 8.13 1.96 -7.27
N PHE A 17 8.04 3.29 -7.34
CA PHE A 17 7.82 4.09 -6.14
C PHE A 17 6.45 3.82 -5.54
N THR A 18 5.46 3.59 -6.38
CA THR A 18 4.13 3.28 -5.88
C THR A 18 4.15 1.97 -5.08
N ASP A 19 4.84 0.97 -5.60
CA ASP A 19 4.97 -0.30 -4.88
C ASP A 19 5.58 -0.09 -3.50
N ILE A 20 6.64 0.71 -3.41
CA ILE A 20 7.30 0.97 -2.14
C ILE A 20 6.34 1.64 -1.17
N ARG A 21 5.59 2.61 -1.66
CA ARG A 21 4.62 3.32 -0.81
C ARG A 21 3.53 2.39 -0.33
N ILE A 22 3.04 1.53 -1.20
CA ILE A 22 1.99 0.60 -0.82
C ILE A 22 2.49 -0.41 0.20
N GLU A 23 3.72 -0.89 0.04
CA GLU A 23 4.29 -1.79 1.03
C GLU A 23 4.40 -1.12 2.39
N LYS A 24 4.81 0.14 2.40
CA LYS A 24 4.87 0.89 3.64
C LYS A 24 3.48 1.07 4.24
N ALA A 25 2.50 1.33 3.40
CA ALA A 25 1.13 1.48 3.86
C ALA A 25 0.64 0.20 4.52
N LYS A 26 0.99 -0.95 3.98
CA LYS A 26 0.61 -2.22 4.59
C LYS A 26 1.16 -2.33 6.00
N GLU A 27 2.42 -1.94 6.20
CA GLU A 27 3.01 -1.96 7.53
C GLU A 27 2.26 -1.06 8.48
N LEU A 28 1.91 0.14 8.02
CA LEU A 28 1.19 1.09 8.85
C LEU A 28 -0.20 0.60 9.19
N LEU A 29 -0.85 -0.04 8.24
CA LEU A 29 -2.20 -0.56 8.45
C LEU A 29 -2.23 -1.73 9.42
N ALA A 30 -1.11 -2.43 9.55
CA ALA A 30 -1.02 -3.52 10.51
C ALA A 30 -1.08 -3.02 11.94
N SER A 31 -0.83 -1.74 12.15
CA SER A 31 -0.90 -1.14 13.47
C SER A 31 -2.31 -0.63 13.73
N ASN A 32 -2.85 -0.97 14.90
CA ASN A 32 -4.16 -0.49 15.29
C ASN A 32 -4.16 0.99 15.65
N GLU A 33 -3.00 1.55 15.86
CA GLU A 33 -2.88 2.92 16.32
C GLU A 33 -2.97 3.94 15.20
N ILE A 34 -2.84 3.49 13.95
CA ILE A 34 -2.83 4.39 12.81
C ILE A 34 -4.10 4.17 12.01
N LYS A 35 -4.83 5.25 11.78
CA LYS A 35 -6.05 5.18 10.99
C LYS A 35 -5.71 5.01 9.51
N VAL A 36 -6.63 4.41 8.77
CA VAL A 36 -6.45 4.16 7.34
C VAL A 36 -6.10 5.45 6.60
N ASN A 37 -6.85 6.51 6.86
CA ASN A 37 -6.59 7.79 6.18
C ASN A 37 -5.21 8.32 6.55
N LYS A 38 -4.81 8.14 7.79
CA LYS A 38 -3.52 8.62 8.24
C LYS A 38 -2.40 7.85 7.57
N ALA A 39 -2.57 6.55 7.41
CA ALA A 39 -1.57 5.74 6.73
C ALA A 39 -1.35 6.24 5.31
N GLY A 40 -2.43 6.59 4.62
CA GLY A 40 -2.31 7.15 3.28
C GLY A 40 -1.51 8.44 3.26
N GLU A 41 -1.79 9.32 4.20
CA GLU A 41 -1.05 10.58 4.29
C GLU A 41 0.43 10.34 4.53
N MET A 42 0.73 9.40 5.39
CA MET A 42 2.13 9.15 5.77
C MET A 42 2.95 8.59 4.63
N VAL A 43 2.31 7.90 3.70
CA VAL A 43 3.04 7.35 2.55
C VAL A 43 2.96 8.24 1.31
N GLY A 44 2.36 9.42 1.45
CA GLY A 44 2.36 10.39 0.35
C GLY A 44 1.05 10.47 -0.43
N TYR A 45 -0.02 9.90 0.07
CA TYR A 45 -1.34 9.98 -0.57
C TYR A 45 -2.32 10.66 0.36
N PRO A 46 -2.32 11.99 0.39
CA PRO A 46 -3.19 12.71 1.34
C PRO A 46 -4.68 12.58 1.05
N ASN A 47 -5.05 12.27 -0.18
CA ASN A 47 -6.46 12.09 -0.54
C ASN A 47 -6.86 10.65 -0.25
N PRO A 48 -7.78 10.42 0.71
CA PRO A 48 -8.15 9.05 1.09
C PRO A 48 -8.77 8.25 -0.06
N SER A 49 -9.55 8.89 -0.92
CA SER A 49 -10.13 8.20 -2.05
C SER A 49 -9.05 7.73 -3.02
N HIS A 50 -8.09 8.59 -3.28
CA HIS A 50 -7.00 8.25 -4.18
C HIS A 50 -6.14 7.14 -3.59
N PHE A 51 -5.83 7.25 -2.31
CA PHE A 51 -5.06 6.23 -1.62
C PHE A 51 -5.77 4.88 -1.69
N GLY A 52 -7.06 4.87 -1.38
CA GLY A 52 -7.84 3.64 -1.42
C GLY A 52 -7.84 2.99 -2.79
N HIS A 53 -8.00 3.82 -3.83
CA HIS A 53 -8.02 3.32 -5.19
C HIS A 53 -6.67 2.69 -5.56
N ILE A 54 -5.59 3.38 -5.27
CA ILE A 54 -4.26 2.88 -5.60
C ILE A 54 -3.94 1.63 -4.80
N PHE A 55 -4.25 1.64 -3.52
CA PHE A 55 -4.00 0.48 -2.67
C PHE A 55 -4.74 -0.75 -3.19
N ARG A 56 -6.02 -0.58 -3.48
CA ARG A 56 -6.82 -1.69 -3.99
C ARG A 56 -6.28 -2.21 -5.32
N SER A 57 -5.82 -1.29 -6.17
CA SER A 57 -5.28 -1.65 -7.46
C SER A 57 -4.03 -2.51 -7.33
N HIS A 58 -3.21 -2.24 -6.32
CA HIS A 58 -1.96 -2.97 -6.13
C HIS A 58 -2.10 -4.21 -5.26
N VAL A 59 -2.99 -4.16 -4.29
CA VAL A 59 -3.11 -5.22 -3.29
C VAL A 59 -4.28 -6.16 -3.60
N GLY A 60 -5.32 -5.62 -4.20
CA GLY A 60 -6.50 -6.42 -4.52
C GLY A 60 -7.67 -6.18 -3.59
N VAL A 61 -7.43 -5.56 -2.45
CA VAL A 61 -8.49 -5.21 -1.50
C VAL A 61 -8.25 -3.80 -1.01
N SER A 62 -9.28 -3.18 -0.47
CA SER A 62 -9.16 -1.83 0.05
C SER A 62 -8.28 -1.82 1.30
N PRO A 63 -7.75 -0.65 1.68
CA PRO A 63 -6.94 -0.56 2.90
C PRO A 63 -7.71 -1.01 4.13
N LYS A 64 -8.99 -0.68 4.20
CA LYS A 64 -9.81 -1.07 5.33
C LYS A 64 -9.97 -2.58 5.39
N GLU A 65 -10.27 -3.19 4.25
CA GLU A 65 -10.42 -4.63 4.18
C GLU A 65 -9.11 -5.34 4.53
N TYR A 66 -8.02 -4.80 4.07
CA TYR A 66 -6.71 -5.36 4.35
C TYR A 66 -6.44 -5.36 5.85
N ARG A 67 -6.73 -4.25 6.50
CA ARG A 67 -6.54 -4.13 7.93
C ARG A 67 -7.40 -5.13 8.69
N GLU A 68 -8.65 -5.27 8.29
CA GLU A 68 -9.56 -6.20 8.94
C GLU A 68 -9.06 -7.64 8.81
N LYS A 69 -8.55 -7.98 7.64
CA LYS A 69 -8.03 -9.31 7.41
C LYS A 69 -6.81 -9.62 8.29
N ILE A 70 -5.93 -8.64 8.43
CA ILE A 70 -4.76 -8.81 9.27
C ILE A 70 -5.16 -9.04 10.71
N HIS A 71 -6.09 -8.23 11.21
CA HIS A 71 -6.51 -8.33 12.61
C HIS A 71 -7.28 -9.61 12.86
N GLU A 72 -8.03 -10.05 11.87
CA GLU A 72 -8.75 -11.30 11.98
C GLU A 72 -7.78 -12.45 12.16
N ARG A 73 -6.69 -12.43 11.39
CA ARG A 73 -5.65 -13.45 11.54
C ARG A 73 -4.97 -13.37 12.88
N ALA A 74 -4.75 -12.16 13.36
CA ALA A 74 -4.04 -11.95 14.62
C ALA A 74 -4.84 -12.50 15.79
N ASP A 75 -6.16 -12.56 15.66
CA ASP A 75 -7.02 -13.05 16.73
C ASP A 75 -6.91 -14.56 16.91
N HIS A 76 -6.31 -15.21 15.97
CA HIS A 76 -6.09 -16.64 16.11
C HIS A 76 -4.75 -16.90 16.80
#